data_3c34e8d81e202d460264156e40b36b5b
#
_entry.id   3c34e8d81e202d460264156e40b36b5b
#
_cell.length_a   1.000
_cell.length_b   1.000
_cell.length_c   1.000
_cell.angle_alpha   90.00
_cell.angle_beta   90.00
_cell.angle_gamma   90.00
#
_symmetry.space_group_name_H-M   'P 1'
#
loop_
_entity.id
_entity.type
_entity.pdbx_description
1 polymer ?
#
loop_
_entity_poly.entity_id
_entity_poly.type
_entity_poly.pdbx_seq_one_letter_code
_entity_poly.pdbx_strand_id
1 'polypeptide(L)'
;MSKPKLLKLNENYISPYLSHYHSESEYNGRIKEYDFVSRNNFMSAKPEQLGKPYKSDAVSIFVQNEDKSKLLLIKEFRYAVNNYVISTPAGLIENNEDIKSAAIRELYEEIGYTEDQIKINHILLPSYSAVGLSDEQVASVFVTVDDSIKPKQHLESSEDITYFWIDAHDAEYFLEHGYFKDNIMSELNLEPNQPIGVTARTQFMLKQFADTLPSKEFRALIDSI
;
A
#
# COMPACT_ATOMS: atom_id res chain seq x y z
N MET A 1 1.19 20.30 28.16
CA MET A 1 2.06 19.15 28.44
C MET A 1 3.26 19.23 27.50
N SER A 2 4.48 19.08 28.01
CA SER A 2 5.69 19.03 27.17
C SER A 2 5.70 17.70 26.41
N LYS A 3 6.09 17.73 25.13
CA LYS A 3 6.35 16.49 24.38
C LYS A 3 7.65 15.85 24.86
N PRO A 4 7.83 14.52 24.69
CA PRO A 4 9.12 13.85 24.93
C PRO A 4 10.25 14.56 24.17
N LYS A 5 11.42 14.65 24.82
CA LYS A 5 12.61 15.24 24.24
C LYS A 5 13.57 14.12 23.83
N LEU A 6 13.88 14.05 22.55
CA LEU A 6 14.92 13.12 22.07
C LEU A 6 16.29 13.55 22.61
N LEU A 7 16.98 12.64 23.29
CA LEU A 7 18.31 12.84 23.85
C LEU A 7 19.40 12.23 22.99
N LYS A 8 19.13 11.03 22.44
CA LYS A 8 20.13 10.26 21.72
C LYS A 8 19.47 9.46 20.60
N LEU A 9 20.17 9.35 19.48
CA LEU A 9 19.81 8.52 18.35
C LEU A 9 21.06 7.77 17.90
N ASN A 10 21.04 6.45 18.00
CA ASN A 10 22.10 5.58 17.55
C ASN A 10 21.62 4.83 16.30
N GLU A 11 22.47 4.70 15.34
CA GLU A 11 22.28 3.85 14.18
C GLU A 11 22.97 2.51 14.44
N ASN A 12 22.19 1.43 14.47
CA ASN A 12 22.69 0.09 14.78
C ASN A 12 23.04 -0.73 13.55
N TYR A 13 22.32 -0.49 12.46
CA TYR A 13 22.53 -1.19 11.19
C TYR A 13 22.08 -0.31 10.02
N ILE A 14 22.85 -0.31 8.94
CA ILE A 14 22.56 0.41 7.70
C ILE A 14 22.51 -0.58 6.55
N SER A 15 21.45 -0.50 5.72
CA SER A 15 21.41 -1.12 4.42
C SER A 15 21.10 -0.06 3.35
N PRO A 16 21.22 -0.37 2.06
CA PRO A 16 20.82 0.56 1.00
C PRO A 16 19.36 1.00 1.06
N TYR A 17 18.48 0.19 1.66
CA TYR A 17 17.04 0.39 1.64
C TYR A 17 16.45 0.77 3.01
N LEU A 18 17.12 0.42 4.09
CA LEU A 18 16.54 0.53 5.43
C LEU A 18 17.65 0.59 6.48
N SER A 19 17.51 1.49 7.45
CA SER A 19 18.39 1.57 8.62
C SER A 19 17.63 1.27 9.90
N HIS A 20 18.28 0.60 10.84
CA HIS A 20 17.76 0.35 12.20
C HIS A 20 18.34 1.35 13.17
N TYR A 21 17.47 1.99 13.95
CA TYR A 21 17.80 3.01 14.94
C TYR A 21 17.37 2.61 16.33
N HIS A 22 18.20 3.00 17.32
CA HIS A 22 17.85 2.99 18.74
C HIS A 22 17.83 4.43 19.24
N SER A 23 16.74 4.84 19.86
CA SER A 23 16.55 6.19 20.39
C SER A 23 16.33 6.19 21.90
N GLU A 24 16.86 7.21 22.58
CA GLU A 24 16.59 7.52 23.98
C GLU A 24 15.88 8.88 24.06
N SER A 25 14.72 8.92 24.70
CA SER A 25 13.94 10.14 24.90
C SER A 25 13.60 10.34 26.37
N GLU A 26 13.63 11.58 26.83
CA GLU A 26 13.23 11.96 28.20
C GLU A 26 11.80 12.47 28.19
N TYR A 27 10.98 11.93 29.08
CA TYR A 27 9.63 12.38 29.34
C TYR A 27 9.27 12.29 30.82
N ASN A 28 8.91 13.41 31.43
CA ASN A 28 8.58 13.50 32.86
C ASN A 28 9.65 12.90 33.77
N GLY A 29 10.93 13.18 33.51
CA GLY A 29 12.06 12.71 34.31
C GLY A 29 12.39 11.22 34.12
N ARG A 30 11.80 10.56 33.13
CA ARG A 30 12.07 9.14 32.81
C ARG A 30 12.65 9.01 31.40
N ILE A 31 13.60 8.09 31.26
CA ILE A 31 14.14 7.71 29.94
C ILE A 31 13.26 6.64 29.35
N LYS A 32 12.90 6.82 28.10
CA LYS A 32 12.21 5.85 27.24
C LYS A 32 13.14 5.50 26.09
N GLU A 33 13.50 4.24 26.01
CA GLU A 33 14.23 3.64 24.89
C GLU A 33 13.23 3.13 23.84
N TYR A 34 13.59 3.26 22.56
CA TYR A 34 12.74 2.80 21.46
C TYR A 34 13.57 2.44 20.22
N ASP A 35 13.26 1.27 19.66
CA ASP A 35 13.86 0.78 18.43
C ASP A 35 12.88 0.97 17.27
N PHE A 36 13.40 1.45 16.14
CA PHE A 36 12.61 1.61 14.93
C PHE A 36 13.46 1.48 13.69
N VAL A 37 12.82 1.29 12.53
CA VAL A 37 13.46 1.30 11.22
C VAL A 37 13.04 2.53 10.43
N SER A 38 13.94 3.00 9.55
CA SER A 38 13.68 4.15 8.69
C SER A 38 14.32 3.97 7.32
N ARG A 39 13.68 4.53 6.30
CA ARG A 39 14.27 4.69 4.97
C ARG A 39 15.19 5.92 4.89
N ASN A 40 15.11 6.78 5.88
CA ASN A 40 15.95 7.97 5.95
C ASN A 40 17.30 7.64 6.58
N ASN A 41 18.37 8.08 5.94
CA ASN A 41 19.70 8.04 6.54
C ASN A 41 19.86 9.25 7.47
N PHE A 42 19.77 9.02 8.79
CA PHE A 42 19.90 10.05 9.80
C PHE A 42 21.34 10.30 10.28
N MET A 43 22.35 9.65 9.67
CA MET A 43 23.76 9.88 10.05
C MET A 43 24.18 11.35 9.96
N SER A 44 23.54 12.10 9.06
CA SER A 44 23.69 13.55 8.92
C SER A 44 22.49 14.34 9.45
N ALA A 45 21.44 13.65 9.91
CA ALA A 45 20.20 14.31 10.32
C ALA A 45 20.24 14.67 11.80
N LYS A 46 19.90 15.92 12.09
CA LYS A 46 19.70 16.36 13.46
C LYS A 46 18.41 15.76 14.01
N PRO A 47 18.30 15.51 15.33
CA PRO A 47 17.09 15.01 15.97
C PRO A 47 15.80 15.78 15.61
N GLU A 48 15.94 17.07 15.26
CA GLU A 48 14.82 17.92 14.85
C GLU A 48 14.21 17.55 13.49
N GLN A 49 14.87 16.69 12.73
CA GLN A 49 14.40 16.22 11.42
C GLN A 49 13.49 14.99 11.53
N LEU A 50 13.50 14.30 12.68
CA LEU A 50 12.57 13.23 12.97
C LEU A 50 11.14 13.78 13.07
N GLY A 51 10.21 13.07 12.47
CA GLY A 51 8.78 13.44 12.52
C GLY A 51 8.43 14.67 11.70
N LYS A 52 9.19 15.01 10.65
CA LYS A 52 8.73 16.01 9.67
C LYS A 52 7.49 15.46 8.97
N PRO A 53 6.33 16.13 9.10
CA PRO A 53 5.14 15.71 8.42
C PRO A 53 5.28 15.92 6.90
N TYR A 54 4.53 15.13 6.12
CA TYR A 54 4.28 15.35 4.69
C TYR A 54 5.43 15.08 3.71
N LYS A 55 6.48 14.35 4.09
CA LYS A 55 7.38 13.73 3.13
C LYS A 55 6.89 12.31 2.85
N SER A 56 6.51 12.02 1.61
CA SER A 56 6.19 10.64 1.24
C SER A 56 7.47 9.89 0.87
N ASP A 57 7.62 8.68 1.39
CA ASP A 57 8.68 7.76 1.03
C ASP A 57 8.24 6.83 -0.10
N ALA A 58 6.92 6.64 -0.24
CA ALA A 58 6.34 5.74 -1.22
C ALA A 58 4.94 6.22 -1.66
N VAL A 59 4.43 5.61 -2.71
CA VAL A 59 3.05 5.75 -3.17
C VAL A 59 2.32 4.40 -3.08
N SER A 60 1.03 4.44 -2.80
CA SER A 60 0.10 3.31 -2.92
C SER A 60 -1.03 3.77 -3.84
N ILE A 61 -1.33 3.02 -4.91
CA ILE A 61 -2.14 3.50 -6.01
C ILE A 61 -3.44 2.70 -6.09
N PHE A 62 -4.56 3.40 -5.90
CA PHE A 62 -5.91 2.83 -5.95
C PHE A 62 -6.48 3.02 -7.35
N VAL A 63 -6.51 1.94 -8.12
CA VAL A 63 -6.85 1.94 -9.54
C VAL A 63 -8.26 1.41 -9.74
N GLN A 64 -9.15 2.23 -10.28
CA GLN A 64 -10.49 1.83 -10.70
C GLN A 64 -10.63 1.96 -12.22
N ASN A 65 -11.56 1.21 -12.79
CA ASN A 65 -11.98 1.45 -14.18
C ASN A 65 -12.87 2.70 -14.27
N GLU A 66 -13.21 3.13 -15.49
CA GLU A 66 -13.89 4.42 -15.75
C GLU A 66 -15.25 4.53 -15.05
N ASP A 67 -16.05 3.47 -15.04
CA ASP A 67 -17.38 3.45 -14.39
C ASP A 67 -17.31 3.08 -12.89
N LYS A 68 -16.10 2.84 -12.37
CA LYS A 68 -15.82 2.48 -10.98
C LYS A 68 -16.45 1.16 -10.51
N SER A 69 -16.82 0.30 -11.44
CA SER A 69 -17.38 -1.02 -11.15
C SER A 69 -16.31 -2.05 -10.78
N LYS A 70 -15.04 -1.77 -11.09
CA LYS A 70 -13.92 -2.66 -10.83
C LYS A 70 -12.76 -1.95 -10.12
N LEU A 71 -12.05 -2.73 -9.32
CA LEU A 71 -10.82 -2.35 -8.62
C LEU A 71 -9.68 -3.25 -9.11
N LEU A 72 -8.55 -2.65 -9.48
CA LEU A 72 -7.34 -3.38 -9.82
C LEU A 72 -6.52 -3.64 -8.57
N LEU A 73 -6.10 -4.89 -8.40
CA LEU A 73 -5.21 -5.35 -7.35
C LEU A 73 -4.00 -6.07 -7.97
N ILE A 74 -2.99 -6.25 -7.15
CA ILE A 74 -1.83 -7.07 -7.47
C ILE A 74 -1.68 -8.20 -6.45
N LYS A 75 -1.23 -9.36 -6.94
CA LYS A 75 -0.61 -10.41 -6.13
C LYS A 75 0.89 -10.23 -6.27
N GLU A 76 1.60 -10.05 -5.17
CA GLU A 76 3.04 -9.83 -5.15
C GLU A 76 3.73 -10.71 -4.10
N PHE A 77 4.96 -11.15 -4.37
CA PHE A 77 5.77 -11.86 -3.39
C PHE A 77 6.45 -10.87 -2.44
N ARG A 78 6.19 -10.98 -1.15
CA ARG A 78 6.80 -10.15 -0.10
C ARG A 78 7.79 -10.94 0.74
N TYR A 79 9.08 -10.65 0.57
CA TYR A 79 10.19 -11.33 1.24
C TYR A 79 10.08 -11.28 2.77
N ALA A 80 9.56 -10.18 3.35
CA ALA A 80 9.41 -10.03 4.80
C ALA A 80 8.45 -11.04 5.43
N VAL A 81 7.46 -11.53 4.67
CA VAL A 81 6.51 -12.56 5.11
C VAL A 81 6.76 -13.90 4.41
N ASN A 82 7.73 -13.94 3.48
CA ASN A 82 8.09 -15.09 2.67
C ASN A 82 6.87 -15.75 2.00
N ASN A 83 5.98 -14.92 1.47
CA ASN A 83 4.73 -15.38 0.86
C ASN A 83 4.16 -14.32 -0.08
N TYR A 84 3.19 -14.74 -0.90
CA TYR A 84 2.38 -13.81 -1.69
C TYR A 84 1.39 -13.07 -0.80
N VAL A 85 1.15 -11.80 -1.14
CA VAL A 85 0.12 -10.96 -0.53
C VAL A 85 -0.68 -10.25 -1.61
N ILE A 86 -1.91 -9.88 -1.28
CA ILE A 86 -2.73 -9.01 -2.10
C ILE A 86 -2.48 -7.56 -1.69
N SER A 87 -2.21 -6.74 -2.68
CA SER A 87 -1.89 -5.33 -2.51
C SER A 87 -2.53 -4.47 -3.60
N THR A 88 -2.43 -3.17 -3.46
CA THR A 88 -2.57 -2.22 -4.56
C THR A 88 -1.19 -1.96 -5.16
N PRO A 89 -1.06 -1.56 -6.43
CA PRO A 89 0.21 -1.10 -6.99
C PRO A 89 0.87 -0.07 -6.10
N ALA A 90 2.18 -0.19 -5.87
CA ALA A 90 2.88 0.65 -4.90
C ALA A 90 4.40 0.59 -5.09
N GLY A 91 5.08 1.73 -4.90
CA GLY A 91 6.54 1.73 -4.90
C GLY A 91 7.14 2.94 -4.23
N LEU A 92 8.45 2.97 -4.16
CA LEU A 92 9.21 4.04 -3.53
C LEU A 92 9.26 5.27 -4.44
N ILE A 93 9.24 6.44 -3.81
CA ILE A 93 9.50 7.70 -4.52
C ILE A 93 11.01 7.86 -4.68
N GLU A 94 11.47 8.00 -5.90
CA GLU A 94 12.90 8.18 -6.21
C GLU A 94 13.41 9.59 -5.86
N ASN A 95 14.73 9.77 -5.95
CA ASN A 95 15.34 11.06 -5.70
C ASN A 95 14.87 12.11 -6.72
N ASN A 96 14.37 13.24 -6.22
CA ASN A 96 13.80 14.34 -7.01
C ASN A 96 12.50 14.01 -7.77
N GLU A 97 11.86 12.92 -7.46
CA GLU A 97 10.57 12.55 -7.99
C GLU A 97 9.44 13.08 -7.08
N ASP A 98 8.34 13.50 -7.67
CA ASP A 98 7.13 13.86 -6.93
C ASP A 98 6.13 12.67 -6.86
N ILE A 99 5.13 12.80 -6.00
CA ILE A 99 4.12 11.74 -5.78
C ILE A 99 3.38 11.36 -7.08
N LYS A 100 3.10 12.34 -7.95
CA LYS A 100 2.38 12.09 -9.20
C LYS A 100 3.25 11.30 -10.16
N SER A 101 4.49 11.71 -10.33
CA SER A 101 5.47 11.06 -11.22
C SER A 101 5.75 9.63 -10.78
N ALA A 102 5.95 9.42 -9.46
CA ALA A 102 6.13 8.09 -8.89
C ALA A 102 4.92 7.17 -9.17
N ALA A 103 3.69 7.67 -8.97
CA ALA A 103 2.51 6.87 -9.23
C ALA A 103 2.36 6.49 -10.72
N ILE A 104 2.71 7.37 -11.63
CA ILE A 104 2.67 7.09 -13.08
C ILE A 104 3.74 6.05 -13.44
N ARG A 105 4.97 6.22 -12.93
CA ARG A 105 6.09 5.28 -13.18
C ARG A 105 5.74 3.89 -12.66
N GLU A 106 5.27 3.75 -11.41
CA GLU A 106 4.90 2.45 -10.82
C GLU A 106 3.76 1.77 -11.59
N LEU A 107 2.74 2.52 -12.04
CA LEU A 107 1.68 1.95 -12.87
C LEU A 107 2.18 1.49 -14.25
N TYR A 108 3.18 2.16 -14.80
CA TYR A 108 3.82 1.72 -16.03
C TYR A 108 4.65 0.45 -15.82
N GLU A 109 5.43 0.39 -14.74
CA GLU A 109 6.29 -0.74 -14.42
C GLU A 109 5.47 -1.98 -14.01
N GLU A 110 4.63 -1.85 -13.00
CA GLU A 110 3.88 -2.97 -12.42
C GLU A 110 2.69 -3.43 -13.26
N ILE A 111 2.05 -2.54 -14.02
CA ILE A 111 0.82 -2.85 -14.77
C ILE A 111 1.03 -2.68 -16.28
N GLY A 112 1.74 -1.61 -16.70
CA GLY A 112 2.01 -1.28 -18.11
C GLY A 112 1.18 -0.14 -18.66
N TYR A 113 0.39 0.59 -17.84
CA TYR A 113 -0.34 1.78 -18.30
C TYR A 113 0.61 2.95 -18.54
N THR A 114 0.48 3.61 -19.69
CA THR A 114 1.22 4.82 -20.03
C THR A 114 0.54 6.06 -19.44
N GLU A 115 1.28 7.17 -19.29
CA GLU A 115 0.78 8.39 -18.64
C GLU A 115 -0.51 8.91 -19.26
N ASP A 116 -0.67 8.85 -20.59
CA ASP A 116 -1.85 9.29 -21.32
C ASP A 116 -3.10 8.40 -21.08
N GLN A 117 -2.91 7.19 -20.54
CA GLN A 117 -3.98 6.26 -20.18
C GLN A 117 -4.40 6.39 -18.70
N ILE A 118 -3.68 7.18 -17.90
CA ILE A 118 -3.89 7.32 -16.47
C ILE A 118 -4.54 8.66 -16.15
N LYS A 119 -5.73 8.62 -15.54
CA LYS A 119 -6.38 9.80 -15.00
C LYS A 119 -6.23 9.82 -13.48
N ILE A 120 -5.41 10.71 -12.95
CA ILE A 120 -5.28 10.93 -11.51
C ILE A 120 -6.50 11.75 -11.04
N ASN A 121 -7.28 11.17 -10.12
CA ASN A 121 -8.48 11.79 -9.58
C ASN A 121 -8.20 12.53 -8.28
N HIS A 122 -7.36 11.96 -7.40
CA HIS A 122 -7.07 12.52 -6.10
C HIS A 122 -5.74 11.99 -5.54
N ILE A 123 -5.06 12.82 -4.74
CA ILE A 123 -3.86 12.46 -3.99
C ILE A 123 -4.10 12.87 -2.53
N LEU A 124 -4.06 11.89 -1.63
CA LEU A 124 -4.12 12.15 -0.19
C LEU A 124 -2.73 12.49 0.35
N LEU A 125 -2.71 13.30 1.39
CA LEU A 125 -1.49 13.56 2.14
C LEU A 125 -0.89 12.24 2.66
N PRO A 126 0.45 12.15 2.73
CA PRO A 126 1.12 10.96 3.25
C PRO A 126 0.66 10.61 4.67
N SER A 127 0.54 9.32 4.91
CA SER A 127 0.22 8.77 6.24
C SER A 127 1.22 7.69 6.62
N TYR A 128 1.49 7.52 7.91
CA TYR A 128 2.40 6.49 8.39
C TYR A 128 1.89 5.09 8.06
N SER A 129 2.79 4.22 7.61
CA SER A 129 2.49 2.82 7.31
C SER A 129 2.37 1.98 8.58
N ALA A 130 3.35 2.09 9.47
CA ALA A 130 3.42 1.32 10.71
C ALA A 130 4.16 2.12 11.77
N VAL A 131 3.53 3.19 12.30
CA VAL A 131 4.17 4.17 13.19
C VAL A 131 4.76 3.58 14.48
N GLY A 132 4.36 2.38 14.87
CA GLY A 132 4.96 1.64 15.98
C GLY A 132 6.26 0.91 15.63
N LEU A 133 6.67 0.89 14.36
CA LEU A 133 7.85 0.19 13.88
C LEU A 133 8.75 1.07 13.00
N SER A 134 8.15 2.00 12.25
CA SER A 134 8.81 2.76 11.20
C SER A 134 8.25 4.17 11.13
N ASP A 135 9.05 5.11 10.67
CA ASP A 135 8.65 6.47 10.31
C ASP A 135 8.22 6.60 8.84
N GLU A 136 8.13 5.47 8.11
CA GLU A 136 7.72 5.45 6.70
C GLU A 136 6.36 6.10 6.49
N GLN A 137 6.30 7.02 5.54
CA GLN A 137 5.08 7.69 5.12
C GLN A 137 4.76 7.35 3.66
N VAL A 138 3.50 7.02 3.40
CA VAL A 138 3.01 6.62 2.07
C VAL A 138 1.85 7.52 1.65
N ALA A 139 1.95 8.11 0.45
CA ALA A 139 0.86 8.82 -0.18
C ALA A 139 -0.10 7.85 -0.85
N SER A 140 -1.40 8.11 -0.76
CA SER A 140 -2.42 7.35 -1.48
C SER A 140 -2.85 8.13 -2.72
N VAL A 141 -2.74 7.49 -3.89
CA VAL A 141 -3.08 8.08 -5.19
C VAL A 141 -4.25 7.33 -5.79
N PHE A 142 -5.33 8.05 -6.11
CA PHE A 142 -6.54 7.48 -6.70
C PHE A 142 -6.55 7.77 -8.20
N VAL A 143 -6.65 6.73 -9.01
CA VAL A 143 -6.60 6.84 -10.46
C VAL A 143 -7.74 6.08 -11.12
N THR A 144 -8.05 6.48 -12.34
CA THR A 144 -8.98 5.79 -13.23
C THR A 144 -8.26 5.46 -14.52
N VAL A 145 -8.49 4.25 -15.03
CA VAL A 145 -7.95 3.76 -16.30
C VAL A 145 -9.03 3.03 -17.09
N ASP A 146 -8.82 2.85 -18.39
CA ASP A 146 -9.66 2.01 -19.24
C ASP A 146 -9.28 0.53 -19.07
N ASP A 147 -10.16 -0.28 -18.48
CA ASP A 147 -9.94 -1.71 -18.22
C ASP A 147 -10.10 -2.60 -19.48
N SER A 148 -10.53 -2.04 -20.61
CA SER A 148 -10.51 -2.73 -21.90
C SER A 148 -9.09 -2.86 -22.47
N ILE A 149 -8.18 -1.98 -22.06
CA ILE A 149 -6.75 -2.06 -22.39
C ILE A 149 -6.11 -3.18 -21.59
N LYS A 150 -5.34 -4.03 -22.27
CA LYS A 150 -4.50 -5.06 -21.62
C LYS A 150 -3.03 -4.67 -21.76
N PRO A 151 -2.53 -3.84 -20.85
CA PRO A 151 -1.18 -3.34 -20.93
C PRO A 151 -0.15 -4.45 -20.62
N LYS A 152 1.07 -4.25 -21.07
CA LYS A 152 2.18 -5.16 -20.79
C LYS A 152 3.03 -4.62 -19.64
N GLN A 153 3.20 -5.42 -18.60
CA GLN A 153 4.05 -5.11 -17.45
C GLN A 153 5.53 -4.94 -17.85
N HIS A 154 6.24 -4.11 -17.11
CA HIS A 154 7.66 -3.81 -17.27
C HIS A 154 8.44 -4.06 -15.97
N LEU A 155 8.14 -5.19 -15.31
CA LEU A 155 8.67 -5.55 -14.01
C LEU A 155 10.20 -5.59 -13.97
N GLU A 156 10.75 -5.22 -12.82
CA GLU A 156 12.15 -5.50 -12.52
C GLU A 156 12.41 -7.00 -12.37
N SER A 157 13.66 -7.41 -12.54
CA SER A 157 14.03 -8.85 -12.48
C SER A 157 13.84 -9.48 -11.09
N SER A 158 13.68 -8.68 -10.06
CA SER A 158 13.46 -9.09 -8.66
C SER A 158 11.99 -9.12 -8.27
N GLU A 159 11.08 -8.68 -9.12
CA GLU A 159 9.66 -8.58 -8.87
C GLU A 159 8.89 -9.79 -9.41
N ASP A 160 7.97 -10.26 -8.59
CA ASP A 160 7.00 -11.29 -8.96
C ASP A 160 5.60 -10.74 -8.64
N ILE A 161 5.03 -10.07 -9.65
CA ILE A 161 3.77 -9.34 -9.56
C ILE A 161 2.82 -9.81 -10.66
N THR A 162 1.58 -10.12 -10.27
CA THR A 162 0.46 -10.41 -11.19
C THR A 162 -0.69 -9.47 -10.84
N TYR A 163 -1.16 -8.66 -11.80
CA TYR A 163 -2.34 -7.82 -11.60
C TYR A 163 -3.63 -8.52 -12.03
N PHE A 164 -4.73 -8.15 -11.39
CA PHE A 164 -6.06 -8.68 -11.70
C PHE A 164 -7.15 -7.68 -11.31
N TRP A 165 -8.33 -7.85 -11.88
CA TRP A 165 -9.49 -7.02 -11.61
C TRP A 165 -10.51 -7.78 -10.76
N ILE A 166 -11.14 -7.06 -9.83
CA ILE A 166 -12.26 -7.57 -9.02
C ILE A 166 -13.43 -6.61 -9.09
N ASP A 167 -14.63 -7.13 -8.88
CA ASP A 167 -15.83 -6.34 -8.61
C ASP A 167 -16.12 -6.20 -7.09
N ALA A 168 -17.18 -5.48 -6.73
CA ALA A 168 -17.51 -5.25 -5.34
C ALA A 168 -18.00 -6.53 -4.62
N HIS A 169 -18.59 -7.51 -5.34
CA HIS A 169 -18.97 -8.81 -4.78
C HIS A 169 -17.76 -9.68 -4.50
N ASP A 170 -16.71 -9.61 -5.32
CA ASP A 170 -15.45 -10.30 -5.07
C ASP A 170 -14.74 -9.71 -3.86
N ALA A 171 -14.78 -8.37 -3.69
CA ALA A 171 -14.26 -7.71 -2.50
C ALA A 171 -15.01 -8.13 -1.23
N GLU A 172 -16.35 -8.18 -1.26
CA GLU A 172 -17.18 -8.67 -0.15
C GLU A 172 -16.85 -10.12 0.18
N TYR A 173 -16.75 -10.99 -0.83
CA TYR A 173 -16.41 -12.40 -0.66
C TYR A 173 -15.04 -12.58 0.01
N PHE A 174 -14.02 -11.83 -0.47
CA PHE A 174 -12.69 -11.87 0.14
C PHE A 174 -12.69 -11.45 1.60
N LEU A 175 -13.40 -10.37 1.94
CA LEU A 175 -13.49 -9.88 3.33
C LEU A 175 -14.15 -10.88 4.28
N GLU A 176 -15.05 -11.74 3.79
CA GLU A 176 -15.71 -12.75 4.57
C GLU A 176 -14.90 -14.04 4.74
N HIS A 177 -14.11 -14.42 3.73
CA HIS A 177 -13.46 -15.72 3.66
C HIS A 177 -11.93 -15.66 3.80
N GLY A 178 -11.32 -14.50 3.51
CA GLY A 178 -9.86 -14.33 3.49
C GLY A 178 -9.19 -14.86 2.21
N TYR A 179 -9.99 -15.24 1.20
CA TYR A 179 -9.54 -15.66 -0.14
C TYR A 179 -10.59 -15.30 -1.19
N PHE A 180 -10.20 -15.24 -2.46
CA PHE A 180 -11.12 -14.99 -3.56
C PHE A 180 -11.82 -16.27 -4.03
N LYS A 181 -12.84 -16.11 -4.88
CA LYS A 181 -13.51 -17.22 -5.55
C LYS A 181 -12.54 -18.02 -6.42
N ASP A 182 -12.85 -19.28 -6.69
CA ASP A 182 -11.99 -20.24 -7.38
C ASP A 182 -11.49 -19.76 -8.75
N ASN A 183 -12.31 -19.02 -9.49
CA ASN A 183 -11.91 -18.46 -10.79
C ASN A 183 -10.74 -17.47 -10.63
N ILE A 184 -10.78 -16.57 -9.65
CA ILE A 184 -9.70 -15.60 -9.38
C ILE A 184 -8.49 -16.33 -8.78
N MET A 185 -8.71 -17.25 -7.82
CA MET A 185 -7.63 -18.03 -7.22
C MET A 185 -6.85 -18.82 -8.29
N SER A 186 -7.56 -19.43 -9.23
CA SER A 186 -6.97 -20.17 -10.36
C SER A 186 -6.18 -19.25 -11.31
N GLU A 187 -6.73 -18.07 -11.64
CA GLU A 187 -6.04 -17.07 -12.47
C GLU A 187 -4.72 -16.61 -11.83
N LEU A 188 -4.71 -16.50 -10.51
CA LEU A 188 -3.55 -16.09 -9.74
C LEU A 188 -2.57 -17.25 -9.44
N ASN A 189 -2.84 -18.47 -9.88
CA ASN A 189 -2.09 -19.68 -9.50
C ASN A 189 -1.98 -19.84 -7.98
N LEU A 190 -3.09 -19.64 -7.27
CA LEU A 190 -3.21 -19.80 -5.83
C LEU A 190 -4.05 -21.05 -5.51
N GLU A 191 -3.76 -21.71 -4.39
CA GLU A 191 -4.51 -22.85 -3.93
C GLU A 191 -5.95 -22.45 -3.53
N PRO A 192 -6.98 -23.17 -3.98
CA PRO A 192 -8.37 -22.88 -3.65
C PRO A 192 -8.63 -22.90 -2.13
N ASN A 193 -9.49 -22.00 -1.67
CA ASN A 193 -9.95 -21.91 -0.28
C ASN A 193 -8.84 -21.72 0.76
N GLN A 194 -7.66 -21.22 0.34
CA GLN A 194 -6.59 -20.87 1.28
C GLN A 194 -6.53 -19.37 1.51
N PRO A 195 -6.56 -18.92 2.79
CA PRO A 195 -6.39 -17.51 3.12
C PRO A 195 -5.07 -16.95 2.59
N ILE A 196 -5.15 -15.76 1.97
CA ILE A 196 -4.00 -15.01 1.50
C ILE A 196 -3.86 -13.70 2.27
N GLY A 197 -2.62 -13.33 2.60
CA GLY A 197 -2.34 -12.06 3.27
C GLY A 197 -2.75 -10.86 2.42
N VAL A 198 -3.18 -9.79 3.07
CA VAL A 198 -3.54 -8.53 2.44
C VAL A 198 -2.89 -7.37 3.18
N THR A 199 -2.45 -6.34 2.47
CA THR A 199 -1.91 -5.14 3.13
C THR A 199 -3.05 -4.34 3.78
N ALA A 200 -2.76 -3.63 4.88
CA ALA A 200 -3.78 -2.88 5.62
C ALA A 200 -4.51 -1.84 4.75
N ARG A 201 -3.78 -1.10 3.88
CA ARG A 201 -4.40 -0.13 2.96
C ARG A 201 -5.35 -0.80 1.98
N THR A 202 -4.93 -1.92 1.41
CA THR A 202 -5.75 -2.73 0.49
C THR A 202 -6.99 -3.27 1.20
N GLN A 203 -6.86 -3.75 2.44
CA GLN A 203 -8.00 -4.24 3.20
C GLN A 203 -9.06 -3.14 3.43
N PHE A 204 -8.64 -1.93 3.79
CA PHE A 204 -9.57 -0.79 3.90
C PHE A 204 -10.21 -0.44 2.56
N MET A 205 -9.46 -0.50 1.48
CA MET A 205 -9.97 -0.22 0.13
C MET A 205 -10.99 -1.26 -0.32
N LEU A 206 -10.72 -2.55 -0.07
CA LEU A 206 -11.68 -3.63 -0.30
C LEU A 206 -12.98 -3.38 0.47
N LYS A 207 -12.88 -2.97 1.75
CA LYS A 207 -14.06 -2.67 2.56
C LYS A 207 -14.87 -1.50 1.99
N GLN A 208 -14.23 -0.39 1.64
CA GLN A 208 -14.91 0.74 1.02
C GLN A 208 -15.55 0.37 -0.32
N PHE A 209 -14.88 -0.46 -1.11
CA PHE A 209 -15.40 -0.90 -2.40
C PHE A 209 -16.58 -1.86 -2.24
N ALA A 210 -16.52 -2.82 -1.33
CA ALA A 210 -17.64 -3.70 -1.01
C ALA A 210 -18.86 -2.90 -0.48
N ASP A 211 -18.66 -1.80 0.25
CA ASP A 211 -19.73 -0.94 0.76
C ASP A 211 -20.46 -0.13 -0.33
N THR A 212 -20.01 -0.19 -1.56
CA THR A 212 -20.80 0.35 -2.70
C THR A 212 -22.00 -0.53 -3.06
N LEU A 213 -21.99 -1.80 -2.63
CA LEU A 213 -23.13 -2.69 -2.78
C LEU A 213 -24.30 -2.27 -1.87
N PRO A 214 -25.55 -2.46 -2.32
CA PRO A 214 -26.70 -2.37 -1.42
C PRO A 214 -26.57 -3.33 -0.24
N SER A 215 -27.22 -3.01 0.89
CA SER A 215 -27.16 -3.89 2.06
C SER A 215 -27.61 -5.32 1.74
N LYS A 216 -27.10 -6.31 2.48
CA LYS A 216 -27.47 -7.72 2.28
C LYS A 216 -28.97 -7.95 2.43
N GLU A 217 -29.59 -7.26 3.38
CA GLU A 217 -31.03 -7.32 3.62
C GLU A 217 -31.81 -6.81 2.41
N PHE A 218 -31.38 -5.70 1.80
CA PHE A 218 -32.03 -5.14 0.62
C PHE A 218 -31.84 -6.05 -0.61
N ARG A 219 -30.65 -6.64 -0.81
CA ARG A 219 -30.40 -7.60 -1.89
C ARG A 219 -31.27 -8.86 -1.70
N ALA A 220 -31.33 -9.43 -0.49
CA ALA A 220 -32.18 -10.59 -0.19
C ALA A 220 -33.67 -10.29 -0.42
N LEU A 221 -34.11 -9.06 -0.16
CA LEU A 221 -35.49 -8.65 -0.44
C LEU A 221 -35.79 -8.64 -1.94
N ILE A 222 -34.87 -8.10 -2.77
CA ILE A 222 -35.03 -8.09 -4.23
C ILE A 222 -35.05 -9.51 -4.79
N ASP A 223 -34.17 -10.39 -4.32
CA ASP A 223 -34.08 -11.78 -4.79
C ASP A 223 -35.31 -12.62 -4.39
N SER A 224 -36.14 -12.12 -3.48
CA SER A 224 -37.38 -12.78 -3.01
C SER A 224 -38.63 -12.38 -3.80
N ILE A 225 -38.53 -11.40 -4.71
CA ILE A 225 -39.65 -10.91 -5.57
C ILE A 225 -39.58 -11.56 -6.93
#